data_81649b7938304b24bc00336e10235d46
#
_entry.id   81649b7938304b24bc00336e10235d46
#
_cell.length_a   1.000
_cell.length_b   1.000
_cell.length_c   1.000
_cell.angle_alpha   90.00
_cell.angle_beta   90.00
_cell.angle_gamma   90.00
#
_symmetry.space_group_name_H-M   'P 1'
#
loop_
_entity.id
_entity.type
_entity.pdbx_description
1 polymer ?
#
loop_
_entity_poly.entity_id
_entity_poly.type
_entity_poly.pdbx_seq_one_letter_code
_entity_poly.pdbx_strand_id
1 'polypeptide(L)'
;MAARSDGPDYELDHVAIGVADAATAPPFLVGVLGGRRHDAGPGAGFRWWQWRFAGGGVIEILEPDGPPGGFLHRFLAARGPGVHHVTYKVPDLHAATRRARDHGFEVVGFSEAYPGWKEAFLRPRQAQGIVVQLAEADPEAEPPPGMPREWPFPPEPPRAAQPVELVGLRLAAASAERAMYQWADLLGGNAEARAAEILFTWAGSPLRIAVEVGSDAPEGPLAIELLPRAGLVLPGGPHPTLGIRFCMQSPHSSSLRVRPRRDGKW
;
A
#
# COMPACT_ATOMS: atom_id res chain seq x y z
N MET A 1 -15.26 26.18 4.26
CA MET A 1 -13.81 26.15 4.19
C MET A 1 -13.36 25.06 5.14
N ALA A 2 -12.89 23.91 4.61
CA ALA A 2 -12.27 22.88 5.43
C ALA A 2 -10.90 23.40 5.90
N ALA A 3 -10.62 23.25 7.19
CA ALA A 3 -9.30 23.56 7.74
C ALA A 3 -8.27 22.68 7.03
N ARG A 4 -7.24 23.27 6.44
CA ARG A 4 -6.05 22.54 5.97
C ARG A 4 -5.47 21.84 7.20
N SER A 5 -5.26 20.55 7.11
CA SER A 5 -4.46 19.84 8.10
C SER A 5 -3.03 20.38 8.04
N ASP A 6 -2.43 20.72 9.19
CA ASP A 6 -1.02 21.13 9.27
C ASP A 6 -0.05 19.96 8.99
N GLY A 7 -0.54 18.84 8.49
CA GLY A 7 0.22 17.64 8.14
C GLY A 7 0.86 17.72 6.75
N PRO A 8 1.80 16.80 6.44
CA PRO A 8 2.40 16.71 5.12
C PRO A 8 1.37 16.35 4.06
N ASP A 9 1.53 16.89 2.86
CA ASP A 9 0.68 16.61 1.70
C ASP A 9 1.16 15.32 1.00
N TYR A 10 0.90 14.18 1.64
CA TYR A 10 1.25 12.85 1.13
C TYR A 10 0.00 12.15 0.59
N GLU A 11 0.19 11.31 -0.41
CA GLU A 11 -0.86 10.50 -1.03
C GLU A 11 -0.51 9.01 -0.92
N LEU A 12 -1.40 8.21 -0.32
CA LEU A 12 -1.29 6.75 -0.36
C LEU A 12 -1.61 6.28 -1.79
N ASP A 13 -0.57 5.89 -2.53
CA ASP A 13 -0.65 5.60 -3.97
C ASP A 13 -1.06 4.16 -4.27
N HIS A 14 -0.36 3.18 -3.70
CA HIS A 14 -0.66 1.77 -3.96
C HIS A 14 -0.25 0.83 -2.82
N VAL A 15 -0.74 -0.40 -2.93
CA VAL A 15 -0.35 -1.54 -2.09
C VAL A 15 0.41 -2.53 -2.97
N ALA A 16 1.62 -2.91 -2.57
CA ALA A 16 2.47 -3.85 -3.30
C ALA A 16 2.48 -5.24 -2.68
N ILE A 17 2.36 -6.27 -3.52
CA ILE A 17 2.36 -7.69 -3.16
C ILE A 17 3.54 -8.36 -3.82
N GLY A 18 4.40 -9.02 -3.03
CA GLY A 18 5.48 -9.87 -3.53
C GLY A 18 4.97 -11.27 -3.87
N VAL A 19 5.30 -11.77 -5.05
CA VAL A 19 4.98 -13.12 -5.52
C VAL A 19 6.19 -13.78 -6.17
N ALA A 20 6.19 -15.11 -6.26
CA ALA A 20 7.26 -15.84 -6.93
C ALA A 20 7.12 -15.82 -8.47
N ASP A 21 5.88 -15.69 -8.96
CA ASP A 21 5.54 -15.66 -10.40
C ASP A 21 4.34 -14.72 -10.61
N ALA A 22 4.58 -13.61 -11.29
CA ALA A 22 3.57 -12.60 -11.56
C ALA A 22 2.44 -13.07 -12.47
N ALA A 23 2.66 -14.12 -13.28
CA ALA A 23 1.61 -14.69 -14.14
C ALA A 23 0.47 -15.32 -13.34
N THR A 24 0.64 -15.55 -12.05
CA THR A 24 -0.40 -16.08 -11.16
C THR A 24 -1.39 -15.02 -10.67
N ALA A 25 -1.11 -13.73 -10.84
CA ALA A 25 -1.93 -12.64 -10.33
C ALA A 25 -3.13 -12.25 -11.24
N PRO A 26 -3.00 -12.15 -12.58
CA PRO A 26 -4.08 -11.72 -13.47
C PRO A 26 -5.38 -12.54 -13.37
N PRO A 27 -5.36 -13.88 -13.20
CA PRO A 27 -6.61 -14.63 -13.05
C PRO A 27 -7.52 -14.08 -11.96
N PHE A 28 -6.97 -13.61 -10.85
CA PHE A 28 -7.73 -13.02 -9.77
C PHE A 28 -7.90 -11.50 -9.94
N LEU A 29 -6.80 -10.75 -10.13
CA LEU A 29 -6.87 -9.28 -10.19
C LEU A 29 -7.70 -8.78 -11.37
N VAL A 30 -7.61 -9.43 -12.53
CA VAL A 30 -8.34 -9.06 -13.76
C VAL A 30 -9.63 -9.86 -13.88
N GLY A 31 -9.52 -11.21 -13.83
CA GLY A 31 -10.66 -12.10 -14.09
C GLY A 31 -11.74 -12.06 -13.02
N VAL A 32 -11.38 -11.87 -11.75
CA VAL A 32 -12.33 -11.82 -10.64
C VAL A 32 -12.60 -10.40 -10.19
N LEU A 33 -11.56 -9.59 -9.94
CA LEU A 33 -11.72 -8.24 -9.40
C LEU A 33 -11.91 -7.15 -10.44
N GLY A 34 -11.59 -7.41 -11.73
CA GLY A 34 -11.83 -6.48 -12.84
C GLY A 34 -10.80 -5.34 -12.92
N GLY A 35 -9.60 -5.55 -12.40
CA GLY A 35 -8.49 -4.61 -12.53
C GLY A 35 -8.12 -4.34 -14.00
N ARG A 36 -7.60 -3.16 -14.28
CA ARG A 36 -7.07 -2.75 -15.58
C ARG A 36 -5.57 -2.51 -15.45
N ARG A 37 -4.81 -2.88 -16.47
CA ARG A 37 -3.39 -2.51 -16.59
C ARG A 37 -3.23 -1.03 -16.31
N HIS A 38 -2.25 -0.69 -15.52
CA HIS A 38 -1.96 0.69 -15.18
C HIS A 38 -0.55 1.05 -15.59
N ASP A 39 0.46 0.44 -14.99
CA ASP A 39 1.87 0.69 -15.28
C ASP A 39 2.68 -0.58 -15.02
N ALA A 40 3.90 -0.67 -15.56
CA ALA A 40 4.79 -1.79 -15.37
C ALA A 40 6.23 -1.41 -15.71
N GLY A 41 7.19 -2.11 -15.12
CA GLY A 41 8.59 -1.84 -15.41
C GLY A 41 9.58 -2.78 -14.74
N PRO A 42 10.86 -2.60 -15.05
CA PRO A 42 11.93 -3.24 -14.32
C PRO A 42 12.29 -2.43 -13.07
N GLY A 43 12.76 -3.14 -12.05
CA GLY A 43 13.39 -2.58 -10.87
C GLY A 43 14.80 -3.14 -10.67
N ALA A 44 15.49 -2.73 -9.63
CA ALA A 44 16.80 -3.27 -9.28
C ALA A 44 16.69 -4.67 -8.66
N GLY A 45 16.67 -5.71 -9.49
CA GLY A 45 16.55 -7.11 -9.07
C GLY A 45 15.12 -7.59 -8.87
N PHE A 46 14.15 -6.91 -9.48
CA PHE A 46 12.75 -7.30 -9.54
C PHE A 46 12.07 -6.69 -10.76
N ARG A 47 10.90 -7.20 -11.09
CA ARG A 47 9.96 -6.63 -12.05
C ARG A 47 8.68 -6.29 -11.33
N TRP A 48 7.93 -5.30 -11.85
CA TRP A 48 6.69 -4.88 -11.23
C TRP A 48 5.61 -4.58 -12.27
N TRP A 49 4.35 -4.81 -11.88
CA TRP A 49 3.15 -4.57 -12.67
C TRP A 49 2.04 -4.03 -11.78
N GLN A 50 1.34 -3.03 -12.26
CA GLN A 50 0.26 -2.39 -11.53
C GLN A 50 -1.08 -2.59 -12.23
N TRP A 51 -2.10 -2.90 -11.45
CA TRP A 51 -3.48 -2.91 -11.88
C TRP A 51 -4.28 -1.90 -11.09
N ARG A 52 -5.03 -1.05 -11.84
CA ARG A 52 -5.92 -0.04 -11.27
C ARG A 52 -7.34 -0.60 -11.22
N PHE A 53 -8.03 -0.38 -10.10
CA PHE A 53 -9.40 -0.82 -9.85
C PHE A 53 -10.39 0.34 -9.97
N ALA A 54 -11.71 0.03 -9.88
CA ALA A 54 -12.73 1.07 -9.76
C ALA A 54 -12.43 1.94 -8.52
N GLY A 55 -12.79 3.22 -8.57
CA GLY A 55 -12.44 4.17 -7.51
C GLY A 55 -11.01 4.70 -7.58
N GLY A 56 -10.12 4.10 -8.40
CA GLY A 56 -8.76 4.60 -8.63
C GLY A 56 -7.65 3.88 -7.85
N GLY A 57 -7.98 3.05 -6.87
CA GLY A 57 -6.99 2.31 -6.08
C GLY A 57 -6.14 1.35 -6.93
N VAL A 58 -4.87 1.17 -6.56
CA VAL A 58 -3.87 0.40 -7.31
C VAL A 58 -3.28 -0.72 -6.45
N ILE A 59 -3.15 -1.91 -7.04
CA ILE A 59 -2.33 -3.01 -6.52
C ILE A 59 -1.14 -3.18 -7.45
N GLU A 60 0.05 -3.25 -6.87
CA GLU A 60 1.30 -3.57 -7.53
C GLU A 60 1.68 -5.03 -7.23
N ILE A 61 2.15 -5.75 -8.24
CA ILE A 61 2.75 -7.08 -8.11
C ILE A 61 4.23 -6.99 -8.36
N LEU A 62 5.02 -7.54 -7.44
CA LEU A 62 6.47 -7.62 -7.50
C LEU A 62 6.90 -9.07 -7.71
N GLU A 63 7.77 -9.29 -8.69
CA GLU A 63 8.39 -10.58 -8.96
C GLU A 63 9.91 -10.44 -8.92
N PRO A 64 10.67 -11.34 -8.23
CA PRO A 64 12.13 -11.30 -8.27
C PRO A 64 12.66 -11.44 -9.69
N ASP A 65 13.67 -10.65 -10.02
CA ASP A 65 14.43 -10.73 -11.26
C ASP A 65 15.93 -10.69 -10.95
N GLY A 66 16.71 -11.49 -11.64
CA GLY A 66 18.16 -11.57 -11.39
C GLY A 66 18.59 -12.66 -10.38
N PRO A 67 19.82 -12.57 -9.85
CA PRO A 67 20.41 -13.64 -9.05
C PRO A 67 19.70 -13.83 -7.70
N PRO A 68 19.72 -15.07 -7.13
CA PRO A 68 19.18 -15.35 -5.80
C PRO A 68 19.80 -14.45 -4.72
N GLY A 69 19.02 -14.14 -3.67
CA GLY A 69 19.49 -13.38 -2.51
C GLY A 69 19.16 -11.90 -2.53
N GLY A 70 18.47 -11.39 -3.57
CA GLY A 70 17.88 -10.04 -3.56
C GLY A 70 16.84 -9.85 -2.42
N PHE A 71 16.43 -8.62 -2.17
CA PHE A 71 15.51 -8.32 -1.06
C PHE A 71 14.18 -9.09 -1.19
N LEU A 72 13.65 -9.19 -2.40
CA LEU A 72 12.37 -9.86 -2.66
C LEU A 72 12.50 -11.37 -2.55
N HIS A 73 13.64 -11.97 -2.93
CA HIS A 73 13.93 -13.39 -2.68
C HIS A 73 13.94 -13.69 -1.17
N ARG A 74 14.58 -12.81 -0.36
CA ARG A 74 14.61 -12.96 1.10
C ARG A 74 13.22 -12.81 1.72
N PHE A 75 12.43 -11.85 1.23
CA PHE A 75 11.05 -11.66 1.67
C PHE A 75 10.22 -12.93 1.43
N LEU A 76 10.23 -13.44 0.20
CA LEU A 76 9.47 -14.64 -0.19
C LEU A 76 9.93 -15.89 0.55
N ALA A 77 11.23 -16.05 0.76
CA ALA A 77 11.77 -17.19 1.53
C ALA A 77 11.36 -17.15 3.01
N ALA A 78 11.26 -15.95 3.59
CA ALA A 78 10.93 -15.80 5.01
C ALA A 78 9.42 -15.78 5.30
N ARG A 79 8.60 -15.28 4.38
CA ARG A 79 7.17 -15.02 4.61
C ARG A 79 6.23 -15.66 3.58
N GLY A 80 6.75 -16.17 2.47
CA GLY A 80 5.94 -16.53 1.31
C GLY A 80 5.40 -15.29 0.56
N PRO A 81 4.49 -15.51 -0.42
CA PRO A 81 3.77 -14.42 -1.07
C PRO A 81 2.98 -13.58 -0.04
N GLY A 82 2.82 -12.29 -0.31
CA GLY A 82 2.07 -11.41 0.59
C GLY A 82 2.35 -9.93 0.35
N VAL A 83 1.68 -9.06 1.12
CA VAL A 83 1.92 -7.61 1.06
C VAL A 83 3.36 -7.31 1.48
N HIS A 84 4.09 -6.67 0.58
CA HIS A 84 5.47 -6.25 0.80
C HIS A 84 5.55 -4.83 1.33
N HIS A 85 4.86 -3.87 0.68
CA HIS A 85 4.90 -2.47 1.09
C HIS A 85 3.61 -1.71 0.73
N VAL A 86 3.49 -0.53 1.32
CA VAL A 86 2.62 0.55 0.86
C VAL A 86 3.46 1.72 0.40
N THR A 87 3.01 2.40 -0.66
CA THR A 87 3.72 3.53 -1.26
C THR A 87 2.98 4.82 -1.02
N TYR A 88 3.71 5.82 -0.55
CA TYR A 88 3.26 7.19 -0.43
C TYR A 88 3.97 8.08 -1.43
N LYS A 89 3.21 8.72 -2.32
CA LYS A 89 3.73 9.85 -3.08
C LYS A 89 3.93 11.03 -2.17
N VAL A 90 5.10 11.64 -2.26
CA VAL A 90 5.50 12.81 -1.49
C VAL A 90 5.96 13.92 -2.43
N PRO A 91 5.69 15.20 -2.11
CA PRO A 91 6.08 16.31 -2.98
C PRO A 91 7.60 16.57 -3.02
N ASP A 92 8.34 16.13 -2.01
CA ASP A 92 9.80 16.29 -1.85
C ASP A 92 10.33 15.13 -1.01
N LEU A 93 11.11 14.24 -1.63
CA LEU A 93 11.66 13.05 -0.97
C LEU A 93 12.69 13.42 0.10
N HIS A 94 13.48 14.47 -0.10
CA HIS A 94 14.46 14.92 0.91
C HIS A 94 13.75 15.45 2.16
N ALA A 95 12.70 16.24 1.99
CA ALA A 95 11.90 16.73 3.12
C ALA A 95 11.19 15.56 3.83
N ALA A 96 10.61 14.61 3.07
CA ALA A 96 9.94 13.44 3.64
C ALA A 96 10.90 12.54 4.44
N THR A 97 12.11 12.31 3.92
CA THR A 97 13.11 11.49 4.63
C THR A 97 13.70 12.20 5.84
N ARG A 98 13.88 13.53 5.83
CA ARG A 98 14.23 14.31 7.04
C ARG A 98 13.14 14.15 8.08
N ARG A 99 11.87 14.40 7.72
CA ARG A 99 10.74 14.22 8.62
C ARG A 99 10.71 12.82 9.24
N ALA A 100 10.93 11.76 8.44
CA ALA A 100 10.97 10.39 8.95
C ALA A 100 12.09 10.20 9.99
N ARG A 101 13.28 10.74 9.74
CA ARG A 101 14.41 10.69 10.71
C ARG A 101 14.12 11.49 11.98
N ASP A 102 13.50 12.67 11.87
CA ASP A 102 13.10 13.50 13.02
C ASP A 102 12.05 12.79 13.89
N HIS A 103 11.22 11.91 13.28
CA HIS A 103 10.31 11.00 13.98
C HIS A 103 10.98 9.68 14.44
N GLY A 104 12.30 9.57 14.38
CA GLY A 104 13.04 8.40 14.85
C GLY A 104 13.01 7.17 13.96
N PHE A 105 12.54 7.30 12.70
CA PHE A 105 12.55 6.19 11.75
C PHE A 105 13.88 6.10 11.00
N GLU A 106 14.39 4.87 10.85
CA GLU A 106 15.53 4.58 9.99
C GLU A 106 15.08 4.59 8.53
N VAL A 107 15.66 5.49 7.73
CA VAL A 107 15.44 5.58 6.30
C VAL A 107 16.52 4.78 5.58
N VAL A 108 16.11 3.86 4.72
CA VAL A 108 16.99 2.99 3.92
C VAL A 108 16.66 3.07 2.44
N GLY A 109 17.58 2.63 1.59
CA GLY A 109 17.35 2.52 0.14
C GLY A 109 17.02 3.85 -0.54
N PHE A 110 17.52 4.98 0.00
CA PHE A 110 17.37 6.28 -0.68
C PHE A 110 18.01 6.22 -2.06
N SER A 111 17.25 6.54 -3.10
CA SER A 111 17.69 6.50 -4.49
C SER A 111 17.05 7.61 -5.31
N GLU A 112 17.87 8.27 -6.10
CA GLU A 112 17.47 9.22 -7.14
C GLU A 112 18.00 8.74 -8.52
N ALA A 113 18.31 7.45 -8.62
CA ALA A 113 18.90 6.87 -9.82
C ALA A 113 17.96 6.91 -11.04
N TYR A 114 16.65 6.91 -10.80
CA TYR A 114 15.64 7.06 -11.84
C TYR A 114 14.95 8.42 -11.69
N PRO A 115 15.14 9.37 -12.63
CA PRO A 115 14.62 10.72 -12.49
C PRO A 115 13.11 10.82 -12.32
N GLY A 116 12.35 9.95 -12.99
CA GLY A 116 10.89 9.91 -12.89
C GLY A 116 10.34 9.31 -11.61
N TRP A 117 11.20 8.66 -10.80
CA TRP A 117 10.77 8.00 -9.57
C TRP A 117 11.93 7.92 -8.58
N LYS A 118 11.98 8.85 -7.66
CA LYS A 118 12.93 8.83 -6.54
C LYS A 118 12.27 8.16 -5.36
N GLU A 119 13.02 7.39 -4.56
CA GLU A 119 12.42 6.58 -3.51
C GLU A 119 13.29 6.45 -2.26
N ALA A 120 12.64 6.15 -1.16
CA ALA A 120 13.27 5.75 0.10
C ALA A 120 12.29 4.89 0.90
N PHE A 121 12.80 4.11 1.87
CA PHE A 121 11.98 3.12 2.57
C PHE A 121 12.15 3.23 4.08
N LEU A 122 11.04 2.99 4.82
CA LEU A 122 11.03 2.75 6.25
C LEU A 122 10.98 1.24 6.50
N ARG A 123 11.78 0.79 7.49
CA ARG A 123 11.88 -0.64 7.79
C ARG A 123 10.64 -1.16 8.53
N PRO A 124 10.15 -2.39 8.21
CA PRO A 124 8.94 -2.95 8.81
C PRO A 124 9.03 -3.09 10.34
N ARG A 125 10.22 -3.33 10.90
CA ARG A 125 10.39 -3.42 12.37
C ARG A 125 10.01 -2.14 13.13
N GLN A 126 10.07 -0.99 12.47
CA GLN A 126 9.67 0.31 13.04
C GLN A 126 8.29 0.74 12.52
N ALA A 127 7.91 0.27 11.33
CA ALA A 127 6.71 0.67 10.60
C ALA A 127 5.58 -0.37 10.71
N GLN A 128 5.33 -0.88 11.93
CA GLN A 128 4.22 -1.78 12.24
C GLN A 128 4.13 -3.00 11.30
N GLY A 129 5.27 -3.67 11.08
CA GLY A 129 5.34 -4.93 10.33
C GLY A 129 5.25 -4.81 8.80
N ILE A 130 5.15 -3.60 8.25
CA ILE A 130 5.10 -3.35 6.80
C ILE A 130 6.23 -2.40 6.37
N VAL A 131 6.76 -2.59 5.16
CA VAL A 131 7.65 -1.59 4.55
C VAL A 131 6.79 -0.40 4.10
N VAL A 132 7.23 0.82 4.39
CA VAL A 132 6.63 2.05 3.83
C VAL A 132 7.61 2.64 2.83
N GLN A 133 7.20 2.76 1.59
CA GLN A 133 7.93 3.46 0.54
C GLN A 133 7.47 4.92 0.49
N LEU A 134 8.42 5.84 0.49
CA LEU A 134 8.22 7.25 0.18
C LEU A 134 8.75 7.47 -1.23
N ALA A 135 7.94 8.02 -2.13
CA ALA A 135 8.30 8.20 -3.53
C ALA A 135 7.97 9.60 -4.01
N GLU A 136 8.96 10.25 -4.64
CA GLU A 136 8.76 11.50 -5.38
C GLU A 136 8.68 11.15 -6.87
N ALA A 137 7.47 11.32 -7.45
CA ALA A 137 7.22 11.03 -8.85
C ALA A 137 7.31 12.30 -9.70
N ASP A 138 8.02 12.21 -10.81
CA ASP A 138 8.01 13.23 -11.87
C ASP A 138 7.47 12.61 -13.16
N PRO A 139 6.17 12.79 -13.47
CA PRO A 139 5.55 12.20 -14.66
C PRO A 139 6.07 12.80 -15.98
N GLU A 140 6.74 13.96 -15.93
CA GLU A 140 7.30 14.63 -17.10
C GLU A 140 8.77 14.21 -17.37
N ALA A 141 9.37 13.44 -16.46
CA ALA A 141 10.74 12.99 -16.63
C ALA A 141 10.86 12.00 -17.80
N GLU A 142 11.85 12.24 -18.65
CA GLU A 142 12.15 11.31 -19.74
C GLU A 142 12.72 9.99 -19.19
N PRO A 143 12.22 8.83 -19.67
CA PRO A 143 12.77 7.55 -19.26
C PRO A 143 14.25 7.44 -19.69
N PRO A 144 15.07 6.69 -18.93
CA PRO A 144 16.46 6.46 -19.30
C PRO A 144 16.61 5.91 -20.72
N PRO A 145 17.68 6.29 -21.45
CA PRO A 145 17.93 5.78 -22.80
C PRO A 145 17.90 4.25 -22.84
N GLY A 146 17.15 3.70 -23.80
CA GLY A 146 17.02 2.25 -23.99
C GLY A 146 15.96 1.56 -23.12
N MET A 147 15.29 2.28 -22.24
CA MET A 147 14.14 1.73 -21.51
C MET A 147 12.92 1.70 -22.43
N PRO A 148 12.21 0.55 -22.55
CA PRO A 148 10.95 0.50 -23.29
C PRO A 148 9.92 1.45 -22.69
N ARG A 149 9.15 2.14 -23.53
CA ARG A 149 8.02 2.98 -23.08
C ARG A 149 6.84 2.15 -22.56
N GLU A 150 6.72 0.92 -23.05
CA GLU A 150 5.71 -0.03 -22.63
C GLU A 150 6.40 -1.31 -22.19
N TRP A 151 6.03 -1.79 -21.00
CA TRP A 151 6.51 -3.06 -20.45
C TRP A 151 5.46 -4.15 -20.62
N PRO A 152 5.79 -5.35 -21.07
CA PRO A 152 4.83 -6.40 -21.32
C PRO A 152 4.19 -6.88 -20.00
N PHE A 153 2.87 -6.94 -19.99
CA PHE A 153 2.11 -7.54 -18.89
C PHE A 153 2.03 -9.07 -19.04
N PRO A 154 1.92 -9.80 -17.92
CA PRO A 154 1.58 -11.22 -17.97
C PRO A 154 0.27 -11.45 -18.73
N PRO A 155 0.04 -12.64 -19.32
CA PRO A 155 -1.22 -12.99 -19.96
C PRO A 155 -2.41 -12.76 -19.03
N GLU A 156 -3.46 -12.12 -19.54
CA GLU A 156 -4.67 -11.81 -18.77
C GLU A 156 -5.89 -12.58 -19.31
N PRO A 157 -6.76 -13.09 -18.42
CA PRO A 157 -8.06 -13.60 -18.82
C PRO A 157 -8.99 -12.45 -19.21
N PRO A 158 -10.18 -12.75 -19.77
CA PRO A 158 -11.24 -11.76 -19.92
C PRO A 158 -11.51 -11.07 -18.56
N ARG A 159 -11.57 -9.74 -18.59
CA ARG A 159 -11.80 -8.94 -17.41
C ARG A 159 -13.22 -9.12 -16.88
N ALA A 160 -13.38 -9.14 -15.53
CA ALA A 160 -14.70 -9.16 -14.91
C ALA A 160 -15.56 -7.98 -15.41
N ALA A 161 -16.82 -8.27 -15.76
CA ALA A 161 -17.75 -7.26 -16.30
C ALA A 161 -18.09 -6.16 -15.29
N GLN A 162 -18.05 -6.49 -13.99
CA GLN A 162 -18.28 -5.56 -12.90
C GLN A 162 -16.99 -5.45 -12.09
N PRO A 163 -16.16 -4.42 -12.29
CA PRO A 163 -14.95 -4.22 -11.50
C PRO A 163 -15.28 -3.86 -10.05
N VAL A 164 -14.45 -4.33 -9.12
CA VAL A 164 -14.53 -3.93 -7.71
C VAL A 164 -13.83 -2.61 -7.48
N GLU A 165 -14.22 -1.92 -6.42
CA GLU A 165 -13.48 -0.78 -5.88
C GLU A 165 -12.53 -1.28 -4.79
N LEU A 166 -11.24 -0.92 -4.93
CA LEU A 166 -10.22 -1.18 -3.93
C LEU A 166 -10.26 -0.08 -2.88
N VAL A 167 -10.48 -0.46 -1.63
CA VAL A 167 -10.63 0.49 -0.50
C VAL A 167 -9.30 0.75 0.19
N GLY A 168 -8.45 -0.27 0.34
CA GLY A 168 -7.17 -0.10 1.00
C GLY A 168 -6.64 -1.34 1.69
N LEU A 169 -5.86 -1.12 2.73
CA LEU A 169 -5.19 -2.18 3.48
C LEU A 169 -5.62 -2.16 4.95
N ARG A 170 -5.88 -3.34 5.50
CA ARG A 170 -6.10 -3.59 6.92
C ARG A 170 -4.83 -4.13 7.56
N LEU A 171 -4.46 -3.59 8.73
CA LEU A 171 -3.24 -3.94 9.46
C LEU A 171 -3.58 -4.23 10.94
N ALA A 172 -2.77 -5.08 11.58
CA ALA A 172 -2.71 -5.18 13.03
C ALA A 172 -1.62 -4.26 13.58
N ALA A 173 -1.89 -3.58 14.69
CA ALA A 173 -0.91 -2.81 15.44
C ALA A 173 -0.97 -3.13 16.94
N ALA A 174 0.19 -3.07 17.59
CA ALA A 174 0.30 -3.34 19.03
C ALA A 174 -0.39 -2.27 19.88
N SER A 175 -0.44 -1.02 19.43
CA SER A 175 -1.10 0.06 20.18
C SER A 175 -1.66 1.16 19.27
N ALA A 176 -2.72 1.83 19.75
CA ALA A 176 -3.30 2.99 19.09
C ALA A 176 -2.30 4.16 18.98
N GLU A 177 -1.48 4.35 20.01
CA GLU A 177 -0.47 5.41 20.04
C GLU A 177 0.54 5.25 18.89
N ARG A 178 1.07 4.03 18.69
CA ARG A 178 1.99 3.74 17.58
C ARG A 178 1.31 3.89 16.22
N ALA A 179 0.04 3.49 16.11
CA ALA A 179 -0.72 3.68 14.88
C ALA A 179 -0.90 5.18 14.56
N MET A 180 -1.31 5.98 15.56
CA MET A 180 -1.43 7.43 15.40
C MET A 180 -0.10 8.08 15.02
N TYR A 181 0.98 7.72 15.73
CA TYR A 181 2.30 8.27 15.47
C TYR A 181 2.79 8.01 14.03
N GLN A 182 2.60 6.79 13.51
CA GLN A 182 3.02 6.46 12.14
C GLN A 182 2.08 7.03 11.09
N TRP A 183 0.78 6.75 11.20
CA TRP A 183 -0.15 7.01 10.09
C TRP A 183 -0.68 8.44 10.08
N ALA A 184 -0.83 9.07 11.26
CA ALA A 184 -1.27 10.46 11.34
C ALA A 184 -0.08 11.43 11.45
N ASP A 185 0.76 11.30 12.50
CA ASP A 185 1.76 12.31 12.78
C ASP A 185 2.91 12.29 11.76
N LEU A 186 3.42 11.11 11.39
CA LEU A 186 4.48 10.99 10.39
C LEU A 186 3.95 11.17 8.97
N LEU A 187 2.90 10.40 8.59
CA LEU A 187 2.44 10.26 7.21
C LEU A 187 1.25 11.17 6.87
N GLY A 188 0.75 11.98 7.82
CA GLY A 188 -0.26 12.99 7.56
C GLY A 188 -1.68 12.47 7.34
N GLY A 189 -1.98 11.23 7.72
CA GLY A 189 -3.31 10.65 7.58
C GLY A 189 -4.33 11.28 8.54
N ASN A 190 -5.53 11.54 8.02
CA ASN A 190 -6.67 11.94 8.85
C ASN A 190 -7.21 10.72 9.57
N ALA A 191 -7.16 10.72 10.90
CA ALA A 191 -7.58 9.60 11.73
C ALA A 191 -9.06 9.69 12.11
N GLU A 192 -9.77 8.57 11.99
CA GLU A 192 -11.13 8.36 12.49
C GLU A 192 -11.13 7.11 13.38
N ALA A 193 -11.27 7.30 14.70
CA ALA A 193 -11.37 6.18 15.63
C ALA A 193 -12.78 5.55 15.56
N ARG A 194 -12.82 4.23 15.51
CA ARG A 194 -14.02 3.38 15.56
C ARG A 194 -13.89 2.36 16.69
N ALA A 195 -14.96 1.63 16.99
CA ALA A 195 -15.00 0.72 18.16
C ALA A 195 -13.85 -0.29 18.23
N ALA A 196 -13.39 -0.83 17.09
CA ALA A 196 -12.36 -1.87 17.02
C ALA A 196 -11.17 -1.52 16.12
N GLU A 197 -11.17 -0.34 15.52
CA GLU A 197 -10.15 0.06 14.53
C GLU A 197 -9.96 1.58 14.49
N ILE A 198 -8.83 2.00 13.91
CA ILE A 198 -8.60 3.39 13.52
C ILE A 198 -8.45 3.42 12.01
N LEU A 199 -9.23 4.29 11.35
CA LEU A 199 -9.11 4.52 9.91
C LEU A 199 -8.24 5.73 9.66
N PHE A 200 -7.33 5.61 8.70
CA PHE A 200 -6.49 6.70 8.23
C PHE A 200 -6.74 6.93 6.75
N THR A 201 -7.03 8.18 6.38
CA THR A 201 -7.31 8.60 5.00
C THR A 201 -6.43 9.78 4.63
N TRP A 202 -6.08 9.90 3.36
CA TRP A 202 -5.28 11.00 2.80
C TRP A 202 -6.09 11.74 1.75
N ALA A 203 -5.97 13.06 1.74
CA ALA A 203 -6.61 13.88 0.72
C ALA A 203 -6.07 13.49 -0.67
N GLY A 204 -6.96 13.28 -1.64
CA GLY A 204 -6.55 12.86 -2.99
C GLY A 204 -6.33 11.36 -3.18
N SER A 205 -6.12 10.58 -2.12
CA SER A 205 -5.98 9.12 -2.23
C SER A 205 -7.34 8.42 -2.22
N PRO A 206 -7.59 7.48 -3.16
CA PRO A 206 -8.74 6.59 -3.10
C PRO A 206 -8.56 5.50 -2.05
N LEU A 207 -7.34 5.32 -1.54
CA LEU A 207 -6.98 4.27 -0.59
C LEU A 207 -6.96 4.80 0.84
N ARG A 208 -7.16 3.87 1.78
CA ARG A 208 -7.06 4.10 3.22
C ARG A 208 -6.26 2.99 3.90
N ILE A 209 -5.83 3.26 5.13
CA ILE A 209 -5.31 2.25 6.06
C ILE A 209 -6.33 2.08 7.18
N ALA A 210 -6.74 0.82 7.45
CA ALA A 210 -7.54 0.44 8.61
C ALA A 210 -6.64 -0.31 9.60
N VAL A 211 -6.53 0.15 10.84
CA VAL A 211 -5.65 -0.44 11.85
C VAL A 211 -6.48 -1.05 12.97
N GLU A 212 -6.41 -2.37 13.10
CA GLU A 212 -6.93 -3.10 14.26
C GLU A 212 -5.92 -3.01 15.41
N VAL A 213 -6.38 -2.53 16.56
CA VAL A 213 -5.52 -2.33 17.73
C VAL A 213 -5.80 -3.41 18.77
N GLY A 214 -4.74 -3.95 19.36
CA GLY A 214 -4.84 -4.94 20.44
C GLY A 214 -5.36 -6.30 19.98
N SER A 215 -5.20 -6.62 18.68
CA SER A 215 -5.46 -7.96 18.18
C SER A 215 -4.33 -8.90 18.64
N ASP A 216 -4.64 -10.21 18.78
CA ASP A 216 -3.63 -11.24 19.07
C ASP A 216 -2.72 -11.52 17.85
N ALA A 217 -3.01 -10.92 16.70
CA ALA A 217 -2.20 -11.06 15.50
C ALA A 217 -0.88 -10.27 15.62
N PRO A 218 0.22 -10.79 15.06
CA PRO A 218 1.44 -10.01 14.91
C PRO A 218 1.19 -8.72 14.13
N GLU A 219 1.92 -7.65 14.46
CA GLU A 219 1.86 -6.40 13.67
C GLU A 219 2.13 -6.65 12.20
N GLY A 220 1.33 -6.05 11.34
CA GLY A 220 1.47 -6.13 9.89
C GLY A 220 0.17 -6.28 9.12
N PRO A 221 0.26 -6.55 7.81
CA PRO A 221 -0.88 -6.71 6.92
C PRO A 221 -1.78 -7.88 7.30
N LEU A 222 -3.09 -7.62 7.38
CA LEU A 222 -4.14 -8.61 7.65
C LEU A 222 -4.97 -8.93 6.41
N ALA A 223 -5.41 -7.89 5.67
CA ALA A 223 -6.27 -8.06 4.51
C ALA A 223 -6.24 -6.83 3.59
N ILE A 224 -6.50 -7.04 2.30
CA ILE A 224 -6.85 -5.99 1.34
C ILE A 224 -8.37 -5.83 1.36
N GLU A 225 -8.84 -4.60 1.51
CA GLU A 225 -10.26 -4.26 1.61
C GLU A 225 -10.85 -3.85 0.27
N LEU A 226 -12.02 -4.39 -0.03
CA LEU A 226 -12.80 -4.13 -1.23
C LEU A 226 -14.20 -3.62 -0.85
N LEU A 227 -14.80 -2.77 -1.66
CA LEU A 227 -16.22 -2.48 -1.50
C LEU A 227 -17.06 -3.72 -1.85
N PRO A 228 -18.18 -3.93 -1.14
CA PRO A 228 -19.11 -5.01 -1.44
C PRO A 228 -19.61 -4.94 -2.89
N ARG A 229 -19.60 -6.08 -3.58
CA ARG A 229 -20.16 -6.27 -4.92
C ARG A 229 -21.03 -7.51 -4.95
N ALA A 230 -22.22 -7.39 -5.51
CA ALA A 230 -23.13 -8.53 -5.65
C ALA A 230 -22.46 -9.67 -6.47
N GLY A 231 -22.57 -10.90 -5.97
CA GLY A 231 -22.01 -12.09 -6.62
C GLY A 231 -20.49 -12.24 -6.53
N LEU A 232 -19.77 -11.34 -5.85
CA LEU A 232 -18.34 -11.52 -5.59
C LEU A 232 -18.14 -12.58 -4.51
N VAL A 233 -17.45 -13.65 -4.87
CA VAL A 233 -17.02 -14.69 -3.92
C VAL A 233 -15.51 -14.56 -3.73
N LEU A 234 -15.08 -14.34 -2.49
CA LEU A 234 -13.67 -14.25 -2.12
C LEU A 234 -13.22 -15.55 -1.43
N PRO A 235 -11.93 -15.91 -1.53
CA PRO A 235 -11.38 -17.03 -0.74
C PRO A 235 -11.63 -16.82 0.75
N GLY A 236 -11.98 -17.89 1.49
CA GLY A 236 -12.23 -17.83 2.93
C GLY A 236 -10.99 -17.57 3.81
N GLY A 237 -9.80 -17.57 3.21
CA GLY A 237 -8.50 -17.32 3.83
C GLY A 237 -7.58 -16.47 2.94
N PRO A 238 -6.26 -16.48 3.19
CA PRO A 238 -5.30 -15.86 2.29
C PRO A 238 -5.42 -16.45 0.89
N HIS A 239 -5.32 -15.58 -0.13
CA HIS A 239 -5.33 -16.02 -1.53
C HIS A 239 -4.11 -16.91 -1.80
N PRO A 240 -4.27 -18.08 -2.42
CA PRO A 240 -3.22 -19.09 -2.49
C PRO A 240 -1.92 -18.63 -3.17
N THR A 241 -2.01 -17.74 -4.15
CA THR A 241 -0.84 -17.24 -4.89
C THR A 241 -0.40 -15.84 -4.47
N LEU A 242 -1.32 -15.01 -3.92
CA LEU A 242 -1.02 -13.64 -3.47
C LEU A 242 -0.71 -13.58 -1.96
N GLY A 243 -0.97 -14.65 -1.20
CA GLY A 243 -0.59 -14.81 0.20
C GLY A 243 -1.26 -13.84 1.18
N ILE A 244 -2.20 -13.04 0.74
CA ILE A 244 -2.97 -12.08 1.55
C ILE A 244 -4.46 -12.36 1.44
N ARG A 245 -5.20 -12.13 2.52
CA ARG A 245 -6.66 -12.18 2.52
C ARG A 245 -7.22 -10.98 1.78
N PHE A 246 -8.29 -11.19 1.03
CA PHE A 246 -9.16 -10.13 0.51
C PHE A 246 -10.48 -10.18 1.27
N CYS A 247 -10.99 -9.04 1.72
CA CYS A 247 -12.24 -8.97 2.43
C CYS A 247 -13.11 -7.83 1.90
N MET A 248 -14.42 -8.00 2.04
CA MET A 248 -15.36 -6.91 1.76
C MET A 248 -15.46 -6.01 2.99
N GLN A 249 -15.48 -4.70 2.76
CA GLN A 249 -15.76 -3.74 3.82
C GLN A 249 -17.14 -4.03 4.41
N SER A 250 -17.23 -4.12 5.73
CA SER A 250 -18.52 -4.25 6.41
C SER A 250 -19.36 -2.99 6.22
N PRO A 251 -20.66 -3.10 5.86
CA PRO A 251 -21.52 -1.94 5.64
C PRO A 251 -21.85 -1.14 6.90
N HIS A 252 -21.45 -1.60 8.09
CA HIS A 252 -21.79 -1.00 9.37
C HIS A 252 -20.55 -0.69 10.22
N SER A 253 -20.09 0.53 10.12
CA SER A 253 -19.49 1.23 11.24
C SER A 253 -19.92 2.69 11.18
N SER A 254 -21.03 2.99 11.86
CA SER A 254 -21.47 4.37 12.11
C SER A 254 -20.34 5.13 12.77
N SER A 255 -19.90 6.20 12.14
CA SER A 255 -18.86 7.09 12.61
C SER A 255 -19.27 7.79 13.90
N LEU A 256 -18.66 7.42 15.01
CA LEU A 256 -18.58 8.29 16.17
C LEU A 256 -17.42 9.28 15.90
N ARG A 257 -17.74 10.49 15.51
CA ARG A 257 -16.73 11.57 15.46
C ARG A 257 -16.30 11.89 16.89
N VAL A 258 -15.19 11.34 17.33
CA VAL A 258 -14.55 11.75 18.57
C VAL A 258 -13.84 13.08 18.30
N ARG A 259 -14.37 14.17 18.88
CA ARG A 259 -13.65 15.44 18.90
C ARG A 259 -12.49 15.30 19.90
N PRO A 260 -11.25 15.69 19.55
CA PRO A 260 -10.15 15.74 20.50
C PRO A 260 -10.53 16.67 21.66
N ARG A 261 -10.35 16.22 22.90
CA ARG A 261 -10.50 17.11 24.07
C ARG A 261 -9.38 18.15 24.03
N ARG A 262 -9.72 19.41 24.33
CA ARG A 262 -8.83 20.59 24.31
C ARG A 262 -7.70 20.55 25.34
N ASP A 263 -7.60 19.53 26.14
CA ASP A 263 -6.73 19.40 27.33
C ASP A 263 -5.60 18.35 27.18
N GLY A 264 -5.38 17.79 26.01
CA GLY A 264 -4.16 16.96 25.74
C GLY A 264 -4.02 15.72 26.61
N LYS A 265 -5.09 15.21 27.22
CA LYS A 265 -5.08 13.93 27.95
C LYS A 265 -6.07 12.96 27.31
N TRP A 266 -5.54 11.82 26.90
CA TRP A 266 -6.26 10.65 26.42
C TRP A 266 -6.73 9.79 27.56
#